data_e29aa348801ff1de85583c7c2292770c
#
_entry.id   e29aa348801ff1de85583c7c2292770c
#
_cell.length_a   1.000
_cell.length_b   1.000
_cell.length_c   1.000
_cell.angle_alpha   90.00
_cell.angle_beta   90.00
_cell.angle_gamma   90.00
#
_symmetry.space_group_name_H-M   'P 1'
#
loop_
_entity.id
_entity.type
_entity.pdbx_description
1 polymer ?
#
loop_
_entity_poly.entity_id
_entity_poly.type
_entity_poly.pdbx_seq_one_letter_code
_entity_poly.pdbx_strand_id
1 'polypeptide(L)'
;NFQRTRGVLKLMAKVIHRLWKDGNNDPLIMPGSLPVYDSDTRNELIQYLPQGWDPVLERDVDGERSEPVEIENRESKFGSVQACRRSTRAIFLGSAPSTANQMVRGLELEHVLLGVVQPGQQIGLYKDALRRLGDRLHYLNSANNRFWFDTRPNLRREMEERKRRFQDKEDVFPAVRERVQKSLATGLFGGIHVFTGSSDVPDDWQLRLVVLPPDAAFSRSGQSLATERAKEILKARGEQ
;
A
#
# COMPACT_ATOMS: atom_id res chain seq x y z
N ASN A 1 -12.69 23.20 32.27
CA ASN A 1 -12.58 22.71 30.89
C ASN A 1 -13.93 22.44 30.17
N PHE A 2 -14.89 23.30 30.48
CA PHE A 2 -16.29 23.20 30.05
C PHE A 2 -16.47 23.17 28.51
N GLN A 3 -15.65 23.91 27.76
CA GLN A 3 -15.71 23.92 26.29
C GLN A 3 -15.35 22.61 25.65
N ARG A 4 -14.35 21.86 26.16
CA ARG A 4 -13.99 20.54 25.66
C ARG A 4 -15.10 19.51 25.87
N THR A 5 -15.70 19.52 27.05
CA THR A 5 -16.84 18.65 27.37
C THR A 5 -18.03 18.92 26.45
N ARG A 6 -18.33 20.19 26.19
CA ARG A 6 -19.41 20.59 25.28
C ARG A 6 -19.18 20.08 23.84
N GLY A 7 -17.95 20.16 23.32
CA GLY A 7 -17.59 19.64 21.99
C GLY A 7 -17.78 18.13 21.90
N VAL A 8 -17.33 17.38 22.90
CA VAL A 8 -17.53 15.93 22.96
C VAL A 8 -19.01 15.56 23.01
N LEU A 9 -19.81 16.22 23.85
CA LEU A 9 -21.26 15.97 23.94
C LEU A 9 -21.97 16.27 22.62
N LYS A 10 -21.58 17.36 21.94
CA LYS A 10 -22.13 17.71 20.62
C LYS A 10 -21.81 16.65 19.58
N LEU A 11 -20.56 16.17 19.54
CA LEU A 11 -20.15 15.08 18.65
C LEU A 11 -20.95 13.81 18.95
N MET A 12 -21.04 13.41 20.22
CA MET A 12 -21.79 12.22 20.62
C MET A 12 -23.27 12.30 20.23
N ALA A 13 -23.89 13.46 20.39
CA ALA A 13 -25.28 13.68 19.96
C ALA A 13 -25.45 13.49 18.46
N LYS A 14 -24.55 14.02 17.63
CA LYS A 14 -24.56 13.85 16.18
C LYS A 14 -24.37 12.37 15.79
N VAL A 15 -23.41 11.69 16.42
CA VAL A 15 -23.15 10.26 16.19
C VAL A 15 -24.38 9.42 16.48
N ILE A 16 -24.99 9.59 17.66
CA ILE A 16 -26.18 8.84 18.06
C ILE A 16 -27.34 9.14 17.11
N HIS A 17 -27.58 10.42 16.79
CA HIS A 17 -28.63 10.81 15.85
C HIS A 17 -28.44 10.16 14.47
N ARG A 18 -27.22 10.18 13.94
CA ARG A 18 -26.95 9.59 12.64
C ARG A 18 -27.13 8.09 12.63
N LEU A 19 -26.58 7.39 13.62
CA LEU A 19 -26.74 5.94 13.76
C LEU A 19 -28.20 5.52 13.90
N TRP A 20 -28.98 6.30 14.66
CA TRP A 20 -30.43 6.10 14.77
C TRP A 20 -31.15 6.26 13.43
N LYS A 21 -30.82 7.32 12.70
CA LYS A 21 -31.42 7.61 11.39
C LYS A 21 -31.08 6.52 10.35
N ASP A 22 -29.90 5.93 10.42
CA ASP A 22 -29.45 4.85 9.53
C ASP A 22 -29.99 3.47 9.94
N GLY A 23 -30.77 3.37 11.00
CA GLY A 23 -31.30 2.10 11.49
C GLY A 23 -30.20 1.14 12.01
N ASN A 24 -29.15 1.70 12.61
CA ASN A 24 -28.07 0.87 13.16
C ASN A 24 -28.58 -0.05 14.27
N ASN A 25 -28.36 -1.35 14.11
CA ASN A 25 -28.79 -2.41 15.02
C ASN A 25 -27.64 -3.00 15.85
N ASP A 26 -26.49 -2.35 15.89
CA ASP A 26 -25.37 -2.81 16.69
C ASP A 26 -25.71 -2.80 18.19
N PRO A 27 -25.37 -3.85 18.93
CA PRO A 27 -25.62 -3.88 20.38
C PRO A 27 -24.85 -2.82 21.15
N LEU A 28 -23.71 -2.36 20.62
CA LEU A 28 -22.85 -1.37 21.25
C LEU A 28 -22.44 -0.27 20.24
N ILE A 29 -22.47 0.98 20.67
CA ILE A 29 -21.83 2.08 19.95
C ILE A 29 -20.36 2.12 20.36
N MET A 30 -19.49 1.77 19.42
CA MET A 30 -18.04 1.63 19.63
C MET A 30 -17.28 2.64 18.75
N PRO A 31 -15.96 2.84 18.96
CA PRO A 31 -15.15 3.69 18.08
C PRO A 31 -15.30 3.35 16.58
N GLY A 32 -15.39 2.07 16.23
CA GLY A 32 -15.65 1.61 14.86
C GLY A 32 -17.04 1.93 14.32
N SER A 33 -17.99 2.30 15.17
CA SER A 33 -19.35 2.71 14.77
C SER A 33 -19.44 4.19 14.36
N LEU A 34 -18.37 4.98 14.51
CA LEU A 34 -18.35 6.41 14.21
C LEU A 34 -18.72 6.66 12.73
N PRO A 35 -19.80 7.40 12.41
CA PRO A 35 -20.27 7.62 11.05
C PRO A 35 -19.49 8.74 10.36
N VAL A 36 -18.21 8.50 9.99
CA VAL A 36 -17.34 9.50 9.36
C VAL A 36 -17.76 9.84 7.93
N TYR A 37 -18.55 8.96 7.30
CA TYR A 37 -19.21 9.23 6.00
C TYR A 37 -20.25 10.34 6.07
N ASP A 38 -20.79 10.61 7.25
CA ASP A 38 -21.75 11.69 7.46
C ASP A 38 -21.06 13.04 7.53
N SER A 39 -21.44 13.98 6.69
CA SER A 39 -20.80 15.29 6.57
C SER A 39 -20.86 16.11 7.88
N ASP A 40 -21.96 16.02 8.61
CA ASP A 40 -22.13 16.77 9.85
C ASP A 40 -21.20 16.24 10.97
N THR A 41 -21.08 14.93 11.07
CA THR A 41 -20.15 14.26 11.99
C THR A 41 -18.69 14.52 11.59
N ARG A 42 -18.39 14.39 10.31
CA ARG A 42 -17.07 14.64 9.75
C ARG A 42 -16.60 16.07 9.99
N ASN A 43 -17.44 17.05 9.68
CA ASN A 43 -17.11 18.47 9.89
C ASN A 43 -16.85 18.79 11.36
N GLU A 44 -17.60 18.20 12.29
CA GLU A 44 -17.37 18.36 13.73
C GLU A 44 -16.02 17.81 14.17
N LEU A 45 -15.55 16.73 13.55
CA LEU A 45 -14.24 16.14 13.84
C LEU A 45 -13.09 16.96 13.24
N ILE A 46 -13.21 17.33 11.95
CA ILE A 46 -12.13 17.96 11.18
C ILE A 46 -11.79 19.35 11.72
N GLN A 47 -12.75 20.11 12.20
CA GLN A 47 -12.50 21.46 12.72
C GLN A 47 -11.46 21.53 13.85
N TYR A 48 -11.19 20.40 14.52
CA TYR A 48 -10.21 20.29 15.60
C TYR A 48 -8.90 19.65 15.17
N LEU A 49 -8.80 19.21 13.89
CA LEU A 49 -7.63 18.55 13.37
C LEU A 49 -6.74 19.51 12.58
N PRO A 50 -5.43 19.28 12.52
CA PRO A 50 -4.55 19.97 11.58
C PRO A 50 -5.01 19.79 10.14
N GLN A 51 -4.55 20.66 9.24
CA GLN A 51 -4.80 20.50 7.79
C GLN A 51 -4.23 19.18 7.25
N GLY A 52 -4.89 18.62 6.23
CA GLY A 52 -4.44 17.43 5.52
C GLY A 52 -5.14 16.13 5.91
N TRP A 53 -6.10 16.16 6.84
CA TRP A 53 -6.85 14.96 7.22
C TRP A 53 -8.02 14.62 6.29
N ASP A 54 -8.52 15.57 5.49
CA ASP A 54 -9.60 15.31 4.55
C ASP A 54 -9.27 14.22 3.52
N PRO A 55 -8.10 14.24 2.84
CA PRO A 55 -7.73 13.17 1.93
C PRO A 55 -7.59 11.80 2.62
N VAL A 56 -7.13 11.78 3.88
CA VAL A 56 -7.03 10.54 4.67
C VAL A 56 -8.41 9.95 4.92
N LEU A 57 -9.35 10.78 5.37
CA LEU A 57 -10.72 10.36 5.63
C LEU A 57 -11.43 9.88 4.37
N GLU A 58 -11.31 10.63 3.28
CA GLU A 58 -11.98 10.33 2.02
C GLU A 58 -11.47 9.05 1.37
N ARG A 59 -10.15 8.84 1.39
CA ARG A 59 -9.53 7.72 0.68
C ARG A 59 -9.40 6.47 1.53
N ASP A 60 -8.98 6.62 2.78
CA ASP A 60 -8.49 5.50 3.59
C ASP A 60 -9.36 5.16 4.80
N VAL A 61 -10.34 5.99 5.15
CA VAL A 61 -11.17 5.72 6.33
C VAL A 61 -12.60 5.35 5.94
N ASP A 62 -13.38 6.27 5.38
CA ASP A 62 -14.81 6.07 5.21
C ASP A 62 -15.45 6.97 4.12
N GLY A 63 -14.69 7.39 3.13
CA GLY A 63 -15.26 8.08 1.98
C GLY A 63 -16.13 7.14 1.13
N GLU A 64 -16.98 7.69 0.32
CA GLU A 64 -17.94 6.93 -0.52
C GLU A 64 -17.23 5.92 -1.45
N ARG A 65 -16.03 6.28 -1.94
CA ARG A 65 -15.16 5.43 -2.78
C ARG A 65 -13.85 5.09 -2.09
N SER A 66 -13.87 4.99 -0.77
CA SER A 66 -12.67 4.67 0.00
C SER A 66 -12.22 3.22 -0.21
N GLU A 67 -10.93 2.98 -0.07
CA GLU A 67 -10.36 1.62 -0.16
C GLU A 67 -11.03 0.61 0.78
N PRO A 68 -11.38 0.95 2.05
CA PRO A 68 -12.13 0.03 2.90
C PRO A 68 -13.48 -0.40 2.30
N VAL A 69 -14.23 0.54 1.70
CA VAL A 69 -15.51 0.25 1.03
C VAL A 69 -15.28 -0.67 -0.17
N GLU A 70 -14.24 -0.44 -0.95
CA GLU A 70 -13.93 -1.30 -2.09
C GLU A 70 -13.53 -2.72 -1.69
N ILE A 71 -12.77 -2.87 -0.60
CA ILE A 71 -12.43 -4.20 -0.07
C ILE A 71 -13.71 -4.94 0.38
N GLU A 72 -14.58 -4.26 1.10
CA GLU A 72 -15.84 -4.82 1.59
C GLU A 72 -16.80 -5.22 0.44
N ASN A 73 -16.85 -4.42 -0.62
CA ASN A 73 -17.65 -4.73 -1.81
C ASN A 73 -17.13 -5.95 -2.58
N ARG A 74 -15.83 -6.18 -2.58
CA ARG A 74 -15.21 -7.34 -3.23
C ARG A 74 -15.27 -8.60 -2.38
N GLU A 75 -15.19 -8.47 -1.07
CA GLU A 75 -15.18 -9.59 -0.12
C GLU A 75 -16.35 -9.49 0.86
N SER A 76 -17.46 -10.13 0.54
CA SER A 76 -18.72 -10.07 1.30
C SER A 76 -18.57 -10.43 2.79
N LYS A 77 -17.58 -11.28 3.14
CA LYS A 77 -17.28 -11.61 4.52
C LYS A 77 -16.92 -10.39 5.38
N PHE A 78 -16.27 -9.40 4.78
CA PHE A 78 -15.94 -8.14 5.45
C PHE A 78 -17.12 -7.16 5.39
N GLY A 79 -17.82 -7.13 4.25
CA GLY A 79 -18.93 -6.21 4.02
C GLY A 79 -20.11 -6.45 4.95
N SER A 80 -20.43 -7.71 5.26
CA SER A 80 -21.55 -8.08 6.12
C SER A 80 -21.50 -7.46 7.53
N VAL A 81 -20.30 -7.19 8.03
CA VAL A 81 -20.08 -6.58 9.36
C VAL A 81 -19.29 -5.26 9.29
N GLN A 82 -19.04 -4.74 8.09
CA GLN A 82 -18.25 -3.54 7.84
C GLN A 82 -16.87 -3.57 8.51
N ALA A 83 -16.19 -4.73 8.46
CA ALA A 83 -14.97 -4.97 9.23
C ALA A 83 -13.83 -4.00 8.88
N CYS A 84 -13.68 -3.65 7.60
CA CYS A 84 -12.65 -2.73 7.14
C CYS A 84 -12.94 -1.29 7.59
N ARG A 85 -14.14 -0.76 7.32
CA ARG A 85 -14.55 0.59 7.73
C ARG A 85 -14.52 0.76 9.25
N ARG A 86 -15.01 -0.22 10.00
CA ARG A 86 -14.94 -0.18 11.48
C ARG A 86 -13.50 -0.08 11.96
N SER A 87 -12.62 -0.89 11.39
CA SER A 87 -11.19 -0.88 11.76
C SER A 87 -10.53 0.47 11.45
N THR A 88 -10.77 1.03 10.29
CA THR A 88 -10.19 2.33 9.90
C THR A 88 -10.73 3.47 10.74
N ARG A 89 -12.03 3.49 11.06
CA ARG A 89 -12.63 4.50 11.96
C ARG A 89 -12.01 4.46 13.36
N ALA A 90 -11.82 3.27 13.93
CA ALA A 90 -11.20 3.10 15.24
C ALA A 90 -9.74 3.56 15.23
N ILE A 91 -8.96 3.16 14.21
CA ILE A 91 -7.56 3.60 14.06
C ILE A 91 -7.48 5.10 13.86
N PHE A 92 -8.38 5.69 13.07
CA PHE A 92 -8.43 7.14 12.87
C PHE A 92 -8.63 7.89 14.18
N LEU A 93 -9.60 7.50 14.99
CA LEU A 93 -9.82 8.10 16.31
C LEU A 93 -8.60 7.99 17.22
N GLY A 94 -7.88 6.89 17.17
CA GLY A 94 -6.66 6.69 17.94
C GLY A 94 -5.43 7.42 17.37
N SER A 95 -5.49 7.86 16.11
CA SER A 95 -4.38 8.53 15.42
C SER A 95 -4.49 10.04 15.40
N ALA A 96 -5.70 10.55 15.23
CA ALA A 96 -5.97 11.97 15.03
C ALA A 96 -5.44 12.88 16.16
N PRO A 97 -5.48 12.48 17.44
CA PRO A 97 -4.92 13.30 18.53
C PRO A 97 -3.39 13.23 18.60
N SER A 98 -2.74 12.40 17.80
CA SER A 98 -1.27 12.23 17.88
C SER A 98 -0.56 13.49 17.38
N THR A 99 0.14 14.16 18.28
CA THR A 99 1.02 15.28 17.92
C THR A 99 2.35 14.73 17.38
N ALA A 100 3.06 15.52 16.56
CA ALA A 100 4.34 15.13 15.97
C ALA A 100 5.40 14.69 17.02
N ASN A 101 5.25 15.10 18.26
CA ASN A 101 6.19 14.87 19.36
C ASN A 101 5.80 13.69 20.27
N GLN A 102 4.75 12.92 19.96
CA GLN A 102 4.43 11.73 20.76
C GLN A 102 5.42 10.61 20.50
N MET A 103 6.03 10.10 21.57
CA MET A 103 6.96 8.94 21.50
C MET A 103 6.24 7.65 21.07
N VAL A 104 4.95 7.52 21.37
CA VAL A 104 4.15 6.34 21.04
C VAL A 104 2.93 6.78 20.21
N ARG A 105 2.88 6.35 18.95
CA ARG A 105 1.79 6.69 18.02
C ARG A 105 0.82 5.53 17.85
N GLY A 106 -0.43 5.87 17.58
CA GLY A 106 -1.47 4.94 17.17
C GLY A 106 -1.96 3.97 18.25
N LEU A 107 -2.79 3.03 17.82
CA LEU A 107 -3.40 2.00 18.67
C LEU A 107 -2.72 0.65 18.50
N GLU A 108 -2.59 -0.09 19.58
CA GLU A 108 -2.25 -1.52 19.55
C GLU A 108 -3.37 -2.34 18.92
N LEU A 109 -3.02 -3.46 18.33
CA LEU A 109 -3.98 -4.37 17.71
C LEU A 109 -5.16 -4.71 18.64
N GLU A 110 -4.86 -4.98 19.89
CA GLU A 110 -5.85 -5.36 20.92
C GLU A 110 -6.85 -4.22 21.18
N HIS A 111 -6.36 -2.98 21.21
CA HIS A 111 -7.23 -1.79 21.37
C HIS A 111 -8.08 -1.53 20.12
N VAL A 112 -7.52 -1.77 18.92
CA VAL A 112 -8.31 -1.70 17.69
C VAL A 112 -9.43 -2.73 17.74
N LEU A 113 -9.11 -4.00 18.05
CA LEU A 113 -10.10 -5.07 18.13
C LEU A 113 -11.18 -4.79 19.19
N LEU A 114 -10.79 -4.27 20.36
CA LEU A 114 -11.74 -3.86 21.41
C LEU A 114 -12.68 -2.74 20.93
N GLY A 115 -12.20 -1.86 20.05
CA GLY A 115 -12.98 -0.75 19.50
C GLY A 115 -13.90 -1.11 18.34
N VAL A 116 -13.85 -2.34 17.81
CA VAL A 116 -14.56 -2.69 16.55
C VAL A 116 -15.38 -3.97 16.62
N VAL A 117 -14.96 -4.96 17.42
CA VAL A 117 -15.61 -6.29 17.45
C VAL A 117 -16.86 -6.22 18.30
N GLN A 118 -18.00 -6.46 17.69
CA GLN A 118 -19.29 -6.54 18.39
C GLN A 118 -19.46 -7.90 19.09
N PRO A 119 -20.28 -7.99 20.15
CA PRO A 119 -20.61 -9.26 20.78
C PRO A 119 -21.06 -10.30 19.76
N GLY A 120 -20.49 -11.50 19.85
CA GLY A 120 -20.79 -12.61 18.93
C GLY A 120 -20.05 -12.61 17.60
N GLN A 121 -19.28 -11.58 17.27
CA GLN A 121 -18.47 -11.53 16.04
C GLN A 121 -17.11 -12.22 16.22
N GLN A 122 -16.55 -12.71 15.11
CA GLN A 122 -15.27 -13.42 15.11
C GLN A 122 -14.09 -12.45 15.01
N ILE A 123 -13.19 -12.49 15.99
CA ILE A 123 -11.97 -11.66 16.03
C ILE A 123 -11.06 -11.90 14.81
N GLY A 124 -10.98 -13.15 14.35
CA GLY A 124 -10.15 -13.54 13.19
C GLY A 124 -10.49 -12.75 11.93
N LEU A 125 -11.78 -12.43 11.71
CA LEU A 125 -12.24 -11.65 10.59
C LEU A 125 -11.64 -10.23 10.57
N TYR A 126 -11.60 -9.59 11.73
CA TYR A 126 -11.02 -8.25 11.88
C TYR A 126 -9.50 -8.24 11.73
N LYS A 127 -8.81 -9.30 12.20
CA LYS A 127 -7.37 -9.45 11.95
C LYS A 127 -7.06 -9.62 10.46
N ASP A 128 -7.88 -10.37 9.74
CA ASP A 128 -7.78 -10.49 8.28
C ASP A 128 -8.05 -9.15 7.58
N ALA A 129 -9.07 -8.42 8.02
CA ALA A 129 -9.37 -7.09 7.49
C ALA A 129 -8.19 -6.13 7.69
N LEU A 130 -7.60 -6.09 8.89
CA LEU A 130 -6.44 -5.25 9.19
C LEU A 130 -5.23 -5.58 8.31
N ARG A 131 -4.97 -6.86 8.02
CA ARG A 131 -3.92 -7.25 7.08
C ARG A 131 -4.21 -6.71 5.67
N ARG A 132 -5.43 -6.86 5.16
CA ARG A 132 -5.84 -6.32 3.85
C ARG A 132 -5.69 -4.80 3.78
N LEU A 133 -6.10 -4.10 4.84
CA LEU A 133 -5.96 -2.66 4.95
C LEU A 133 -4.49 -2.24 4.93
N GLY A 134 -3.62 -2.94 5.67
CA GLY A 134 -2.18 -2.69 5.67
C GLY A 134 -1.54 -2.81 4.29
N ASP A 135 -2.04 -3.72 3.45
CA ASP A 135 -1.56 -3.92 2.09
C ASP A 135 -2.10 -2.88 1.09
N ARG A 136 -3.20 -2.18 1.39
CA ARG A 136 -3.90 -1.34 0.41
C ARG A 136 -3.97 0.13 0.74
N LEU A 137 -4.02 0.49 2.02
CA LEU A 137 -4.20 1.87 2.42
C LEU A 137 -2.95 2.73 2.21
N HIS A 138 -3.16 3.98 1.82
CA HIS A 138 -2.11 4.93 1.47
C HIS A 138 -1.50 5.63 2.69
N TYR A 139 -2.36 6.00 3.63
CA TYR A 139 -1.99 6.79 4.80
C TYR A 139 -1.86 5.96 6.07
N LEU A 140 -2.17 4.65 6.00
CA LEU A 140 -2.03 3.75 7.14
C LEU A 140 -0.57 3.34 7.32
N ASN A 141 -0.08 3.51 8.53
CA ASN A 141 1.23 3.06 8.97
C ASN A 141 1.07 2.00 10.05
N SER A 142 2.00 1.05 10.10
CA SER A 142 2.04 0.03 11.14
C SER A 142 3.48 -0.26 11.54
N ALA A 143 3.72 -0.38 12.84
CA ALA A 143 4.98 -0.83 13.41
C ALA A 143 4.75 -1.39 14.82
N ASN A 144 5.46 -2.43 15.21
CA ASN A 144 5.42 -3.02 16.55
C ASN A 144 3.99 -3.31 17.03
N ASN A 145 3.18 -3.94 16.17
CA ASN A 145 1.76 -4.29 16.45
C ASN A 145 0.85 -3.07 16.73
N ARG A 146 1.25 -1.88 16.28
CA ARG A 146 0.47 -0.64 16.39
C ARG A 146 0.11 -0.12 15.01
N PHE A 147 -1.05 0.54 14.92
CA PHE A 147 -1.63 1.11 13.69
C PHE A 147 -1.95 2.59 13.90
N TRP A 148 -1.59 3.43 12.92
CA TRP A 148 -1.94 4.85 12.92
C TRP A 148 -2.05 5.41 11.53
N PHE A 149 -2.87 6.42 11.37
CA PHE A 149 -2.89 7.25 10.18
C PHE A 149 -1.95 8.46 10.33
N ASP A 150 -1.39 8.88 9.22
CA ASP A 150 -0.64 10.13 9.12
C ASP A 150 -1.18 10.90 7.90
N THR A 151 -0.99 12.22 7.88
CA THR A 151 -1.34 13.04 6.70
C THR A 151 -0.33 12.88 5.56
N ARG A 152 0.82 12.28 5.84
CA ARG A 152 1.81 11.91 4.83
C ARG A 152 1.58 10.47 4.37
N PRO A 153 1.61 10.22 3.05
CA PRO A 153 1.49 8.88 2.52
C PRO A 153 2.59 7.96 3.06
N ASN A 154 2.27 6.69 3.21
CA ASN A 154 3.24 5.66 3.53
C ASN A 154 4.22 5.51 2.35
N LEU A 155 5.49 5.86 2.57
CA LEU A 155 6.53 5.86 1.54
C LEU A 155 6.70 4.50 0.85
N ARG A 156 6.56 3.40 1.59
CA ARG A 156 6.62 2.06 1.01
C ARG A 156 5.49 1.85 0.01
N ARG A 157 4.30 2.30 0.35
CA ARG A 157 3.13 2.19 -0.52
C ARG A 157 3.27 3.07 -1.77
N GLU A 158 3.71 4.29 -1.59
CA GLU A 158 3.98 5.20 -2.70
C GLU A 158 5.04 4.63 -3.65
N MET A 159 6.09 4.02 -3.11
CA MET A 159 7.12 3.35 -3.91
C MET A 159 6.53 2.18 -4.72
N GLU A 160 5.72 1.32 -4.10
CA GLU A 160 5.10 0.18 -4.80
C GLU A 160 4.12 0.65 -5.88
N GLU A 161 3.37 1.72 -5.64
CA GLU A 161 2.49 2.31 -6.64
C GLU A 161 3.26 2.93 -7.81
N ARG A 162 4.36 3.61 -7.51
CA ARG A 162 5.25 4.15 -8.55
C ARG A 162 5.88 3.03 -9.38
N LYS A 163 6.35 1.95 -8.74
CA LYS A 163 6.89 0.78 -9.47
C LYS A 163 5.90 0.20 -10.46
N ARG A 164 4.62 0.11 -10.10
CA ARG A 164 3.57 -0.43 -10.99
C ARG A 164 3.34 0.38 -12.27
N ARG A 165 3.82 1.63 -12.33
CA ARG A 165 3.70 2.48 -13.51
C ARG A 165 4.77 2.17 -14.56
N PHE A 166 5.82 1.45 -14.17
CA PHE A 166 6.92 1.08 -15.06
C PHE A 166 6.77 -0.36 -15.53
N GLN A 167 6.95 -0.56 -16.80
CA GLN A 167 7.05 -1.88 -17.42
C GLN A 167 8.52 -2.24 -17.61
N ASP A 168 8.90 -3.45 -17.19
CA ASP A 168 10.31 -3.86 -17.15
C ASP A 168 10.97 -3.75 -18.52
N LYS A 169 10.32 -4.29 -19.57
CA LYS A 169 10.88 -4.30 -20.92
C LYS A 169 10.87 -2.95 -21.64
N GLU A 170 9.85 -2.14 -21.37
CA GLU A 170 9.63 -0.87 -22.07
C GLU A 170 10.32 0.32 -21.41
N ASP A 171 10.35 0.33 -20.07
CA ASP A 171 10.86 1.48 -19.31
C ASP A 171 12.20 1.17 -18.62
N VAL A 172 12.28 0.02 -17.92
CA VAL A 172 13.41 -0.30 -17.06
C VAL A 172 14.61 -0.80 -17.86
N PHE A 173 14.42 -1.74 -18.79
CA PHE A 173 15.53 -2.30 -19.57
C PHE A 173 16.24 -1.28 -20.42
N PRO A 174 15.58 -0.35 -21.13
CA PRO A 174 16.26 0.71 -21.87
C PRO A 174 17.10 1.62 -20.96
N ALA A 175 16.58 1.99 -19.80
CA ALA A 175 17.31 2.83 -18.84
C ALA A 175 18.55 2.09 -18.26
N VAL A 176 18.40 0.81 -17.94
CA VAL A 176 19.52 -0.04 -17.50
C VAL A 176 20.55 -0.21 -18.62
N ARG A 177 20.09 -0.46 -19.85
CA ARG A 177 20.95 -0.56 -21.05
C ARG A 177 21.82 0.66 -21.23
N GLU A 178 21.22 1.85 -21.19
CA GLU A 178 21.95 3.10 -21.33
C GLU A 178 23.02 3.29 -20.25
N ARG A 179 22.69 2.95 -19.00
CA ARG A 179 23.60 3.07 -17.87
C ARG A 179 24.76 2.09 -17.97
N VAL A 180 24.48 0.85 -18.38
CA VAL A 180 25.50 -0.18 -18.60
C VAL A 180 26.41 0.22 -19.75
N GLN A 181 25.88 0.70 -20.88
CA GLN A 181 26.68 1.18 -22.01
C GLN A 181 27.64 2.30 -21.63
N LYS A 182 27.18 3.25 -20.81
CA LYS A 182 28.04 4.36 -20.30
C LYS A 182 29.13 3.91 -19.34
N SER A 183 28.96 2.77 -18.65
CA SER A 183 29.93 2.28 -17.67
C SER A 183 30.98 1.33 -18.27
N LEU A 184 30.77 0.86 -19.51
CA LEU A 184 31.68 -0.07 -20.15
C LEU A 184 32.65 0.66 -21.07
N ALA A 185 33.94 0.32 -20.97
CA ALA A 185 34.98 0.78 -21.88
C ALA A 185 35.22 -0.28 -22.96
N THR A 186 35.43 0.14 -24.20
CA THR A 186 35.66 -0.77 -25.33
C THR A 186 36.92 -1.62 -25.18
N GLY A 187 37.99 -1.09 -24.65
CA GLY A 187 39.23 -1.82 -24.32
C GLY A 187 39.67 -2.82 -25.38
N LEU A 188 39.66 -4.11 -25.03
CA LEU A 188 40.05 -5.22 -25.90
C LEU A 188 38.94 -5.67 -26.86
N PHE A 189 37.72 -5.16 -26.73
CA PHE A 189 36.59 -5.60 -27.53
C PHE A 189 36.43 -4.75 -28.79
N GLY A 190 36.25 -5.38 -29.94
CA GLY A 190 35.92 -4.72 -31.21
C GLY A 190 34.49 -4.14 -31.24
N GLY A 191 33.66 -4.55 -30.28
CA GLY A 191 32.31 -4.00 -30.05
C GLY A 191 31.70 -4.49 -28.76
N ILE A 192 30.83 -3.65 -28.16
CA ILE A 192 30.06 -3.98 -26.94
C ILE A 192 28.56 -3.93 -27.29
N HIS A 193 27.89 -5.05 -27.08
CA HIS A 193 26.48 -5.23 -27.40
C HIS A 193 25.69 -5.44 -26.11
N VAL A 194 24.89 -4.45 -25.70
CA VAL A 194 24.13 -4.48 -24.46
C VAL A 194 22.66 -4.74 -24.79
N PHE A 195 22.12 -5.84 -24.28
CA PHE A 195 20.72 -6.29 -24.51
C PHE A 195 20.36 -6.40 -25.99
N THR A 196 21.34 -6.76 -26.81
CA THR A 196 21.19 -6.90 -28.26
C THR A 196 20.83 -8.34 -28.60
N GLY A 197 19.95 -8.53 -29.57
CA GLY A 197 19.61 -9.88 -30.08
C GLY A 197 20.83 -10.56 -30.70
N SER A 198 20.87 -11.89 -30.66
CA SER A 198 22.00 -12.66 -31.21
C SER A 198 22.21 -12.39 -32.71
N SER A 199 21.13 -12.21 -33.47
CA SER A 199 21.15 -11.91 -34.91
C SER A 199 21.78 -10.53 -35.23
N ASP A 200 21.72 -9.59 -34.28
CA ASP A 200 22.17 -8.24 -34.52
C ASP A 200 23.63 -7.99 -34.08
N VAL A 201 24.28 -9.03 -33.56
CA VAL A 201 25.72 -9.00 -33.24
C VAL A 201 26.49 -9.50 -34.45
N PRO A 202 27.41 -8.70 -35.05
CA PRO A 202 28.19 -9.13 -36.19
C PRO A 202 28.98 -10.39 -35.93
N ASP A 203 29.03 -11.29 -36.92
CA ASP A 203 29.84 -12.48 -36.90
C ASP A 203 31.14 -12.22 -37.69
N ASP A 204 32.17 -11.79 -36.98
CA ASP A 204 33.48 -11.43 -37.50
C ASP A 204 34.61 -11.94 -36.59
N TRP A 205 35.86 -11.87 -37.03
CA TRP A 205 37.04 -12.31 -36.28
C TRP A 205 37.43 -11.39 -35.08
N GLN A 206 36.56 -10.54 -34.63
CA GLN A 206 36.81 -9.63 -33.50
C GLN A 206 36.16 -10.13 -32.21
N LEU A 207 36.88 -10.01 -31.10
CA LEU A 207 36.33 -10.32 -29.79
C LEU A 207 35.22 -9.29 -29.45
N ARG A 208 34.00 -9.76 -29.20
CA ARG A 208 32.85 -8.91 -28.88
C ARG A 208 32.32 -9.23 -27.48
N LEU A 209 31.96 -8.20 -26.76
CA LEU A 209 31.29 -8.34 -25.45
C LEU A 209 29.78 -8.26 -25.64
N VAL A 210 29.06 -9.30 -25.25
CA VAL A 210 27.60 -9.32 -25.24
C VAL A 210 27.13 -9.33 -23.81
N VAL A 211 26.38 -8.30 -23.40
CA VAL A 211 25.75 -8.23 -22.08
C VAL A 211 24.29 -8.63 -22.23
N LEU A 212 23.91 -9.70 -21.53
CA LEU A 212 22.54 -10.22 -21.55
C LEU A 212 21.59 -9.32 -20.75
N PRO A 213 20.29 -9.29 -21.11
CA PRO A 213 19.30 -8.50 -20.37
C PRO A 213 19.04 -9.05 -18.96
N PRO A 214 18.42 -8.26 -18.05
CA PRO A 214 18.18 -8.64 -16.67
C PRO A 214 17.34 -9.92 -16.47
N ASP A 215 16.47 -10.24 -17.43
CA ASP A 215 15.68 -11.49 -17.43
C ASP A 215 16.53 -12.74 -17.72
N ALA A 216 17.77 -12.57 -18.15
CA ALA A 216 18.77 -13.63 -18.31
C ALA A 216 19.91 -13.51 -17.29
N ALA A 217 19.62 -13.14 -16.05
CA ALA A 217 20.62 -12.94 -15.01
C ALA A 217 21.31 -14.28 -14.60
N PHE A 218 22.59 -14.18 -14.26
CA PHE A 218 23.37 -15.31 -13.74
C PHE A 218 22.99 -15.56 -12.26
N SER A 219 22.76 -16.84 -11.92
CA SER A 219 22.57 -17.29 -10.54
C SER A 219 23.59 -18.38 -10.18
N ARG A 220 24.15 -18.31 -8.98
CA ARG A 220 25.05 -19.37 -8.45
C ARG A 220 24.28 -20.55 -7.89
N SER A 221 23.00 -20.40 -7.58
CA SER A 221 22.14 -21.43 -6.98
C SER A 221 21.16 -21.95 -8.03
N GLY A 222 21.37 -23.18 -8.54
CA GLY A 222 20.44 -23.87 -9.44
C GLY A 222 20.60 -23.52 -10.93
N GLN A 223 19.52 -23.68 -11.70
CA GLN A 223 19.51 -23.35 -13.13
C GLN A 223 19.67 -21.83 -13.31
N SER A 224 20.74 -21.44 -13.99
CA SER A 224 20.98 -20.05 -14.36
C SER A 224 20.38 -19.75 -15.73
N LEU A 225 19.43 -18.81 -15.77
CA LEU A 225 18.84 -18.35 -17.03
C LEU A 225 19.89 -17.83 -18.00
N ALA A 226 20.96 -17.20 -17.49
CA ALA A 226 22.10 -16.79 -18.29
C ALA A 226 22.81 -17.97 -18.98
N THR A 227 22.97 -19.09 -18.29
CA THR A 227 23.61 -20.29 -18.87
C THR A 227 22.76 -20.91 -19.99
N GLU A 228 21.44 -20.94 -19.80
CA GLU A 228 20.53 -21.45 -20.83
C GLU A 228 20.49 -20.52 -22.04
N ARG A 229 20.43 -19.22 -21.81
CA ARG A 229 20.47 -18.23 -22.89
C ARG A 229 21.78 -18.25 -23.66
N ALA A 230 22.92 -18.46 -22.99
CA ALA A 230 24.21 -18.63 -23.63
C ALA A 230 24.26 -19.89 -24.51
N LYS A 231 23.69 -21.02 -24.03
CA LYS A 231 23.59 -22.27 -24.83
C LYS A 231 22.73 -22.10 -26.09
N GLU A 232 21.60 -21.39 -25.97
CA GLU A 232 20.73 -21.05 -27.10
C GLU A 232 21.48 -20.23 -28.16
N ILE A 233 22.25 -19.21 -27.73
CA ILE A 233 23.06 -18.37 -28.61
C ILE A 233 24.15 -19.24 -29.32
N LEU A 234 24.85 -20.10 -28.56
CA LEU A 234 25.86 -20.99 -29.12
C LEU A 234 25.26 -21.96 -30.14
N LYS A 235 24.09 -22.54 -29.83
CA LYS A 235 23.39 -23.45 -30.77
C LYS A 235 22.97 -22.72 -32.03
N ALA A 236 22.42 -21.52 -31.91
CA ALA A 236 21.97 -20.71 -33.05
C ALA A 236 23.13 -20.29 -33.98
N ARG A 237 24.36 -20.17 -33.45
CA ARG A 237 25.56 -19.73 -34.18
C ARG A 237 26.51 -20.89 -34.54
N GLY A 238 26.39 -22.02 -33.87
CA GLY A 238 27.29 -23.18 -34.07
C GLY A 238 26.93 -24.09 -35.25
N GLU A 239 25.85 -23.81 -35.94
CA GLU A 239 25.41 -24.55 -37.13
C GLU A 239 25.78 -23.80 -38.46
N GLN A 240 26.66 -22.80 -38.38
CA GLN A 240 27.18 -22.06 -39.56
C GLN A 240 28.61 -22.45 -39.85
#